data_c5edb07d97be3e6617e25a85daf11704
#
_entry.id   c5edb07d97be3e6617e25a85daf11704
#
_cell.length_a   1.000
_cell.length_b   1.000
_cell.length_c   1.000
_cell.angle_alpha   90.00
_cell.angle_beta   90.00
_cell.angle_gamma   90.00
#
_symmetry.space_group_name_H-M   'P 1'
#
loop_
_entity.id
_entity.type
_entity.pdbx_description
1 polymer ?
#
loop_
_entity_poly.entity_id
_entity_poly.type
_entity_poly.pdbx_seq_one_letter_code
_entity_poly.pdbx_strand_id
1 'polypeptide(L)'
;MSAPTPSSFPLPADLPAPVDDGASDHLAGMRAAPTPLAATDGSSVDLSAQRGLTIVFCYPRTGAPGETVAQAWNDIPGARGCSPQACSFSDASAQLYAAGVSRIFGLSTQDSDYQREAKQRLGLHYQLLSDEGLAFADAMRLPTFEWEGKRLTKRLTLAIEDGVVVKVWYPVFPSDRGAKDALEWLDSRKK
;
A
#
# COMPACT_ATOMS: atom_id res chain seq x y z
N MET A 1 -5.44 -24.51 1.36
CA MET A 1 -4.16 -24.07 0.73
C MET A 1 -3.56 -23.02 1.65
N SER A 2 -2.33 -23.24 2.15
CA SER A 2 -1.64 -22.25 2.99
C SER A 2 -1.34 -20.99 2.15
N ALA A 3 -1.52 -19.80 2.72
CA ALA A 3 -1.11 -18.56 2.10
C ALA A 3 0.40 -18.60 1.78
N PRO A 4 0.84 -18.06 0.65
CA PRO A 4 2.26 -18.02 0.33
C PRO A 4 2.98 -17.15 1.36
N THR A 5 4.07 -17.68 1.93
CA THR A 5 4.93 -16.93 2.84
C THR A 5 5.77 -15.89 2.06
N PRO A 6 6.28 -14.83 2.72
CA PRO A 6 7.15 -13.82 2.06
C PRO A 6 8.32 -14.43 1.28
N SER A 7 8.83 -15.58 1.71
CA SER A 7 9.86 -16.35 1.01
C SER A 7 9.42 -16.92 -0.35
N SER A 8 8.13 -16.91 -0.68
CA SER A 8 7.61 -17.39 -1.98
C SER A 8 7.69 -16.34 -3.10
N PHE A 9 8.12 -15.11 -2.80
CA PHE A 9 8.29 -14.02 -3.77
C PHE A 9 9.72 -13.49 -3.76
N PRO A 10 10.71 -14.24 -4.28
CA PRO A 10 12.08 -13.77 -4.28
C PRO A 10 12.22 -12.50 -5.11
N LEU A 11 12.83 -11.49 -4.51
CA LEU A 11 13.14 -10.23 -5.18
C LEU A 11 14.59 -10.27 -5.67
N PRO A 12 14.90 -9.67 -6.84
CA PRO A 12 16.28 -9.43 -7.24
C PRO A 12 17.05 -8.66 -6.15
N ALA A 13 18.29 -9.06 -5.92
CA ALA A 13 19.11 -8.45 -4.87
C ALA A 13 19.61 -7.03 -5.21
N ASP A 14 19.60 -6.70 -6.50
CA ASP A 14 20.15 -5.48 -7.09
C ASP A 14 19.09 -4.45 -7.51
N LEU A 15 17.89 -4.54 -6.92
CA LEU A 15 16.83 -3.57 -7.20
C LEU A 15 17.27 -2.16 -6.80
N PRO A 16 17.06 -1.14 -7.66
CA PRO A 16 17.40 0.22 -7.34
C PRO A 16 16.55 0.75 -6.18
N ALA A 17 17.23 1.29 -5.17
CA ALA A 17 16.54 1.91 -4.04
C ALA A 17 15.97 3.28 -4.46
N PRO A 18 14.71 3.58 -4.12
CA PRO A 18 14.14 4.90 -4.35
C PRO A 18 14.79 5.94 -3.42
N VAL A 19 14.87 7.16 -3.90
CA VAL A 19 15.35 8.32 -3.12
C VAL A 19 14.13 9.11 -2.65
N ASP A 20 14.19 9.60 -1.42
CA ASP A 20 13.20 10.56 -0.93
C ASP A 20 13.35 11.89 -1.69
N ASP A 21 12.33 12.22 -2.47
CA ASP A 21 12.28 13.43 -3.30
C ASP A 21 11.38 14.51 -2.69
N GLY A 22 10.95 14.35 -1.42
CA GLY A 22 10.06 15.26 -0.73
C GLY A 22 8.61 15.26 -1.23
N ALA A 23 8.26 14.39 -2.15
CA ALA A 23 6.94 14.39 -2.80
C ALA A 23 5.78 14.06 -1.83
N SER A 24 6.07 13.57 -0.64
CA SER A 24 5.07 13.24 0.40
C SER A 24 5.10 14.17 1.62
N ASP A 25 5.97 15.18 1.68
CA ASP A 25 6.18 16.02 2.87
C ASP A 25 4.91 16.75 3.34
N HIS A 26 4.03 17.10 2.39
CA HIS A 26 2.78 17.81 2.66
C HIS A 26 1.69 16.93 3.28
N LEU A 27 1.83 15.60 3.27
CA LEU A 27 0.75 14.67 3.67
C LEU A 27 0.55 14.62 5.18
N ALA A 28 1.60 14.75 5.99
CA ALA A 28 1.48 14.70 7.45
C ALA A 28 0.63 15.86 7.97
N GLY A 29 -0.40 15.56 8.76
CA GLY A 29 -1.38 16.52 9.26
C GLY A 29 -2.52 16.83 8.29
N MET A 30 -2.46 16.35 7.05
CA MET A 30 -3.51 16.55 6.05
C MET A 30 -4.72 15.66 6.37
N ARG A 31 -5.93 16.20 6.22
CA ARG A 31 -7.14 15.37 6.25
C ARG A 31 -7.23 14.56 4.96
N ALA A 32 -7.54 13.27 5.09
CA ALA A 32 -7.80 12.43 3.92
C ALA A 32 -8.94 13.02 3.08
N ALA A 33 -8.80 12.98 1.78
CA ALA A 33 -9.84 13.48 0.87
C ALA A 33 -11.10 12.60 0.99
N PRO A 34 -12.31 13.21 0.99
CA PRO A 34 -13.57 12.49 1.07
C PRO A 34 -13.90 11.85 -0.29
N THR A 35 -13.14 10.85 -0.65
CA THR A 35 -13.22 10.15 -1.93
C THR A 35 -13.70 8.72 -1.69
N PRO A 36 -14.83 8.29 -2.26
CA PRO A 36 -15.27 6.91 -2.18
C PRO A 36 -14.35 6.02 -3.04
N LEU A 37 -13.76 5.02 -2.42
CA LEU A 37 -12.87 4.04 -3.05
C LEU A 37 -13.55 2.68 -3.08
N ALA A 38 -13.59 2.03 -4.23
CA ALA A 38 -14.16 0.69 -4.35
C ALA A 38 -13.25 -0.34 -3.66
N ALA A 39 -13.81 -1.14 -2.76
CA ALA A 39 -13.09 -2.19 -2.06
C ALA A 39 -13.32 -3.57 -2.69
N THR A 40 -12.40 -4.50 -2.46
CA THR A 40 -12.42 -5.84 -3.04
C THR A 40 -13.58 -6.73 -2.55
N ASP A 41 -14.28 -6.35 -1.48
CA ASP A 41 -15.51 -7.00 -1.02
C ASP A 41 -16.79 -6.42 -1.64
N GLY A 42 -16.67 -5.44 -2.54
CA GLY A 42 -17.78 -4.75 -3.19
C GLY A 42 -18.30 -3.54 -2.42
N SER A 43 -17.77 -3.26 -1.23
CA SER A 43 -18.13 -2.06 -0.48
C SER A 43 -17.42 -0.81 -1.02
N SER A 44 -17.85 0.35 -0.55
CA SER A 44 -17.19 1.63 -0.78
C SER A 44 -16.58 2.15 0.51
N VAL A 45 -15.32 2.54 0.48
CA VAL A 45 -14.56 3.04 1.63
C VAL A 45 -14.18 4.50 1.41
N ASP A 46 -14.56 5.37 2.34
CA ASP A 46 -14.08 6.73 2.44
C ASP A 46 -13.06 6.82 3.58
N LEU A 47 -11.79 7.05 3.25
CA LEU A 47 -10.71 7.11 4.24
C LEU A 47 -10.84 8.31 5.18
N SER A 48 -11.49 9.40 4.76
CA SER A 48 -11.74 10.57 5.61
C SER A 48 -12.76 10.33 6.73
N ALA A 49 -13.63 9.34 6.53
CA ALA A 49 -14.70 8.97 7.45
C ALA A 49 -14.33 7.81 8.40
N GLN A 50 -13.16 7.18 8.19
CA GLN A 50 -12.72 6.08 9.06
C GLN A 50 -12.45 6.58 10.48
N ARG A 51 -12.91 5.80 11.47
CA ARG A 51 -12.66 6.06 12.89
C ARG A 51 -11.55 5.15 13.42
N GLY A 52 -10.77 5.66 14.37
CA GLY A 52 -9.59 5.01 14.90
C GLY A 52 -8.42 5.05 13.91
N LEU A 53 -7.42 4.25 14.18
CA LEU A 53 -6.19 4.22 13.40
C LEU A 53 -6.32 3.27 12.21
N THR A 54 -6.16 3.81 11.01
CA THR A 54 -6.16 3.07 9.75
C THR A 54 -4.75 3.10 9.15
N ILE A 55 -4.22 1.96 8.77
CA ILE A 55 -2.98 1.85 7.99
C ILE A 55 -3.35 1.65 6.51
N VAL A 56 -2.84 2.51 5.65
CA VAL A 56 -3.02 2.42 4.20
C VAL A 56 -1.64 2.34 3.54
N PHE A 57 -1.34 1.22 2.90
CA PHE A 57 -0.14 1.12 2.10
C PHE A 57 -0.49 1.29 0.61
N CYS A 58 0.17 2.24 -0.04
CA CYS A 58 0.05 2.46 -1.47
C CYS A 58 1.10 1.63 -2.21
N TYR A 59 0.72 1.06 -3.34
CA TYR A 59 1.60 0.24 -4.18
C TYR A 59 1.31 0.49 -5.65
N PRO A 60 2.33 0.41 -6.54
CA PRO A 60 2.12 0.67 -7.96
C PRO A 60 1.18 -0.33 -8.62
N ARG A 61 1.55 -1.60 -8.63
CA ARG A 61 0.73 -2.69 -9.19
C ARG A 61 1.23 -4.06 -8.74
N THR A 62 0.32 -4.98 -8.54
CA THR A 62 0.64 -6.41 -8.50
C THR A 62 0.67 -6.96 -9.93
N GLY A 63 1.50 -7.98 -10.18
CA GLY A 63 1.48 -8.70 -11.45
C GLY A 63 0.31 -9.69 -11.54
N ALA A 64 -0.10 -10.03 -12.77
CA ALA A 64 -1.06 -11.10 -13.03
C ALA A 64 -0.42 -12.49 -12.82
N PRO A 65 -1.23 -13.55 -12.61
CA PRO A 65 -0.73 -14.91 -12.57
C PRO A 65 0.05 -15.27 -13.84
N GLY A 66 1.28 -15.78 -13.68
CA GLY A 66 2.13 -16.16 -14.82
C GLY A 66 2.73 -14.99 -15.61
N GLU A 67 2.52 -13.76 -15.20
CA GLU A 67 3.11 -12.59 -15.84
C GLU A 67 4.63 -12.59 -15.65
N THR A 68 5.36 -12.48 -16.76
CA THR A 68 6.80 -12.24 -16.75
C THR A 68 7.05 -10.76 -16.51
N VAL A 69 7.78 -10.44 -15.45
CA VAL A 69 8.10 -9.05 -15.12
C VAL A 69 9.17 -8.53 -16.08
N ALA A 70 8.86 -7.45 -16.79
CA ALA A 70 9.82 -6.81 -17.69
C ALA A 70 11.03 -6.26 -16.90
N GLN A 71 12.24 -6.35 -17.47
CA GLN A 71 13.43 -5.77 -16.84
C GLN A 71 13.27 -4.26 -16.60
N ALA A 72 12.68 -3.54 -17.54
CA ALA A 72 12.40 -2.13 -17.40
C ALA A 72 11.53 -1.77 -16.18
N TRP A 73 10.66 -2.69 -15.71
CA TRP A 73 9.93 -2.52 -14.45
C TRP A 73 10.85 -2.64 -13.23
N ASN A 74 11.80 -3.57 -13.27
CA ASN A 74 12.77 -3.74 -12.19
C ASN A 74 13.72 -2.54 -12.08
N ASP A 75 13.96 -1.84 -13.19
CA ASP A 75 14.86 -0.67 -13.26
C ASP A 75 14.22 0.60 -12.66
N ILE A 76 12.90 0.59 -12.42
CA ILE A 76 12.22 1.72 -11.76
C ILE A 76 12.41 1.61 -10.24
N PRO A 77 13.08 2.60 -9.59
CA PRO A 77 13.31 2.58 -8.15
C PRO A 77 12.00 2.44 -7.36
N GLY A 78 11.91 1.41 -6.53
CA GLY A 78 10.76 1.16 -5.67
C GLY A 78 9.53 0.55 -6.35
N ALA A 79 9.53 0.29 -7.67
CA ALA A 79 8.35 -0.28 -8.35
C ALA A 79 8.15 -1.77 -8.04
N ARG A 80 9.22 -2.56 -8.04
CA ARG A 80 9.16 -4.01 -7.79
C ARG A 80 8.80 -4.34 -6.35
N GLY A 81 7.98 -5.40 -6.13
CA GLY A 81 7.74 -5.98 -4.80
C GLY A 81 6.36 -5.70 -4.19
N CYS A 82 5.32 -5.48 -4.99
CA CYS A 82 3.98 -5.23 -4.46
C CYS A 82 3.37 -6.46 -3.77
N SER A 83 3.58 -7.67 -4.31
CA SER A 83 3.11 -8.90 -3.66
C SER A 83 3.82 -9.16 -2.33
N PRO A 84 5.16 -9.09 -2.20
CA PRO A 84 5.83 -9.14 -0.90
C PRO A 84 5.33 -8.08 0.09
N GLN A 85 5.10 -6.84 -0.35
CA GLN A 85 4.52 -5.80 0.50
C GLN A 85 3.15 -6.20 1.03
N ALA A 86 2.24 -6.62 0.15
CA ALA A 86 0.91 -7.02 0.54
C ALA A 86 0.93 -8.22 1.51
N CYS A 87 1.76 -9.22 1.24
CA CYS A 87 1.90 -10.38 2.13
C CYS A 87 2.45 -9.96 3.50
N SER A 88 3.45 -9.06 3.58
CA SER A 88 4.02 -8.62 4.85
C SER A 88 2.98 -7.94 5.76
N PHE A 89 2.09 -7.12 5.20
CA PHE A 89 0.97 -6.55 5.95
C PHE A 89 -0.06 -7.61 6.37
N SER A 90 -0.31 -8.62 5.54
CA SER A 90 -1.21 -9.72 5.86
C SER A 90 -0.67 -10.57 7.02
N ASP A 91 0.61 -10.92 6.97
CA ASP A 91 1.28 -11.70 8.01
C ASP A 91 1.35 -10.93 9.34
N ALA A 92 1.57 -9.62 9.30
CA ALA A 92 1.62 -8.76 10.48
C ALA A 92 0.24 -8.29 10.97
N SER A 93 -0.85 -8.60 10.26
CA SER A 93 -2.17 -8.02 10.53
C SER A 93 -2.65 -8.23 11.96
N ALA A 94 -2.50 -9.44 12.51
CA ALA A 94 -2.89 -9.74 13.89
C ALA A 94 -2.12 -8.88 14.91
N GLN A 95 -0.82 -8.66 14.68
CA GLN A 95 0.03 -7.82 15.55
C GLN A 95 -0.36 -6.34 15.44
N LEU A 96 -0.63 -5.86 14.22
CA LEU A 96 -1.09 -4.49 13.97
C LEU A 96 -2.43 -4.21 14.67
N TYR A 97 -3.40 -5.13 14.55
CA TYR A 97 -4.69 -5.00 15.26
C TYR A 97 -4.50 -5.03 16.78
N ALA A 98 -3.68 -5.93 17.30
CA ALA A 98 -3.35 -5.98 18.74
C ALA A 98 -2.63 -4.71 19.24
N ALA A 99 -1.91 -4.02 18.36
CA ALA A 99 -1.24 -2.75 18.65
C ALA A 99 -2.17 -1.53 18.57
N GLY A 100 -3.45 -1.70 18.21
CA GLY A 100 -4.45 -0.64 18.18
C GLY A 100 -4.85 -0.15 16.79
N VAL A 101 -4.38 -0.80 15.72
CA VAL A 101 -4.86 -0.52 14.36
C VAL A 101 -6.29 -1.02 14.23
N SER A 102 -7.18 -0.17 13.74
CA SER A 102 -8.59 -0.51 13.51
C SER A 102 -8.81 -1.13 12.14
N ARG A 103 -8.06 -0.70 11.12
CA ARG A 103 -8.21 -1.15 9.74
C ARG A 103 -6.87 -1.12 9.00
N ILE A 104 -6.72 -2.05 8.05
CA ILE A 104 -5.60 -2.11 7.11
C ILE A 104 -6.17 -2.14 5.70
N PHE A 105 -5.63 -1.32 4.80
CA PHE A 105 -5.98 -1.31 3.39
C PHE A 105 -4.72 -1.24 2.53
N GLY A 106 -4.73 -1.95 1.40
CA GLY A 106 -3.83 -1.66 0.29
C GLY A 106 -4.54 -0.76 -0.72
N LEU A 107 -3.86 0.19 -1.32
CA LEU A 107 -4.41 1.13 -2.29
C LEU A 107 -3.55 1.16 -3.54
N SER A 108 -4.17 1.05 -4.69
CA SER A 108 -3.53 1.23 -6.00
C SER A 108 -4.51 1.76 -7.04
N THR A 109 -3.96 2.13 -8.20
CA THR A 109 -4.76 2.56 -9.36
C THR A 109 -5.23 1.40 -10.24
N GLN A 110 -5.05 0.15 -9.81
CA GLN A 110 -5.62 -1.01 -10.47
C GLN A 110 -7.12 -1.11 -10.21
N ASP A 111 -7.87 -1.67 -11.16
CA ASP A 111 -9.31 -1.89 -11.00
C ASP A 111 -9.63 -2.93 -9.91
N SER A 112 -10.88 -2.93 -9.46
CA SER A 112 -11.32 -3.79 -8.35
C SER A 112 -11.32 -5.28 -8.71
N ASP A 113 -11.54 -5.66 -9.96
CA ASP A 113 -11.53 -7.06 -10.38
C ASP A 113 -10.11 -7.62 -10.34
N TYR A 114 -9.15 -6.83 -10.83
CA TYR A 114 -7.74 -7.17 -10.77
C TYR A 114 -7.25 -7.28 -9.31
N GLN A 115 -7.66 -6.34 -8.47
CA GLN A 115 -7.31 -6.38 -7.04
C GLN A 115 -7.97 -7.57 -6.31
N ARG A 116 -9.18 -7.96 -6.71
CA ARG A 116 -9.89 -9.11 -6.13
C ARG A 116 -9.15 -10.42 -6.44
N GLU A 117 -8.69 -10.58 -7.68
CA GLU A 117 -7.83 -11.72 -8.05
C GLU A 117 -6.56 -11.75 -7.19
N ALA A 118 -5.83 -10.64 -7.13
CA ALA A 118 -4.61 -10.53 -6.34
C ALA A 118 -4.83 -10.85 -4.86
N LYS A 119 -5.92 -10.33 -4.26
CA LYS A 119 -6.29 -10.62 -2.88
C LYS A 119 -6.53 -12.11 -2.64
N GLN A 120 -7.27 -12.77 -3.53
CA GLN A 120 -7.56 -14.21 -3.42
C GLN A 120 -6.29 -15.04 -3.58
N ARG A 121 -5.51 -14.79 -4.61
CA ARG A 121 -4.27 -15.50 -4.88
C ARG A 121 -3.22 -15.37 -3.79
N LEU A 122 -3.11 -14.17 -3.19
CA LEU A 122 -2.15 -13.88 -2.12
C LEU A 122 -2.69 -14.20 -0.72
N GLY A 123 -3.96 -14.56 -0.56
CA GLY A 123 -4.58 -14.87 0.72
C GLY A 123 -4.62 -13.69 1.70
N LEU A 124 -4.88 -12.48 1.20
CA LEU A 124 -4.81 -11.28 2.04
C LEU A 124 -5.99 -11.18 3.01
N HIS A 125 -5.72 -10.85 4.26
CA HIS A 125 -6.70 -10.78 5.36
C HIS A 125 -7.41 -9.42 5.48
N TYR A 126 -7.16 -8.48 4.57
CA TYR A 126 -7.76 -7.14 4.52
C TYR A 126 -8.26 -6.84 3.10
N GLN A 127 -8.92 -5.68 2.91
CA GLN A 127 -9.40 -5.26 1.60
C GLN A 127 -8.36 -4.42 0.85
N LEU A 128 -8.37 -4.53 -0.48
CA LEU A 128 -7.67 -3.61 -1.36
C LEU A 128 -8.67 -2.56 -1.86
N LEU A 129 -8.20 -1.35 -2.03
CA LEU A 129 -8.96 -0.20 -2.49
C LEU A 129 -8.49 0.21 -3.88
N SER A 130 -9.43 0.40 -4.79
CA SER A 130 -9.17 0.88 -6.14
C SER A 130 -9.35 2.39 -6.23
N ASP A 131 -8.30 3.06 -6.65
CA ASP A 131 -8.30 4.45 -7.09
C ASP A 131 -8.03 4.51 -8.60
N GLU A 132 -8.74 3.69 -9.38
CA GLU A 132 -8.57 3.56 -10.83
C GLU A 132 -8.73 4.92 -11.53
N GLY A 133 -9.65 5.75 -11.04
CA GLY A 133 -9.88 7.11 -11.54
C GLY A 133 -8.90 8.15 -11.03
N LEU A 134 -7.93 7.80 -10.19
CA LEU A 134 -6.92 8.70 -9.59
C LEU A 134 -7.51 9.83 -8.72
N ALA A 135 -8.77 9.76 -8.35
CA ALA A 135 -9.45 10.83 -7.62
C ALA A 135 -8.85 11.08 -6.23
N PHE A 136 -8.53 10.00 -5.51
CA PHE A 136 -7.87 10.11 -4.21
C PHE A 136 -6.41 10.54 -4.36
N ALA A 137 -5.68 9.92 -5.29
CA ALA A 137 -4.29 10.26 -5.57
C ALA A 137 -4.11 11.73 -5.92
N ASP A 138 -4.99 12.28 -6.77
CA ASP A 138 -4.95 13.68 -7.16
C ASP A 138 -5.34 14.62 -6.00
N ALA A 139 -6.43 14.32 -5.29
CA ALA A 139 -6.87 15.15 -4.16
C ALA A 139 -5.83 15.19 -3.03
N MET A 140 -5.15 14.09 -2.78
CA MET A 140 -4.08 14.01 -1.78
C MET A 140 -2.71 14.40 -2.35
N ARG A 141 -2.58 14.62 -3.66
CA ARG A 141 -1.31 14.85 -4.37
C ARG A 141 -0.28 13.75 -4.01
N LEU A 142 -0.71 12.49 -4.07
CA LEU A 142 0.18 11.35 -3.81
C LEU A 142 1.30 11.30 -4.87
N PRO A 143 2.51 10.90 -4.49
CA PRO A 143 3.60 10.70 -5.46
C PRO A 143 3.21 9.59 -6.46
N THR A 144 3.36 9.89 -7.74
CA THR A 144 3.01 8.99 -8.86
C THR A 144 4.15 8.92 -9.87
N PHE A 145 4.08 7.95 -10.76
CA PHE A 145 4.92 7.81 -11.95
C PHE A 145 4.14 7.17 -13.09
N GLU A 146 4.64 7.27 -14.30
CA GLU A 146 4.00 6.69 -15.47
C GLU A 146 4.66 5.37 -15.86
N TRP A 147 3.83 4.39 -16.22
CA TRP A 147 4.24 3.10 -16.78
C TRP A 147 3.24 2.65 -17.83
N GLU A 148 3.72 2.42 -19.06
CA GLU A 148 2.88 1.96 -20.20
C GLU A 148 1.60 2.80 -20.39
N GLY A 149 1.74 4.12 -20.29
CA GLY A 149 0.62 5.06 -20.45
C GLY A 149 -0.35 5.09 -19.26
N LYS A 150 -0.04 4.43 -18.17
CA LYS A 150 -0.84 4.47 -16.92
C LYS A 150 -0.08 5.20 -15.83
N ARG A 151 -0.80 6.05 -15.09
CA ARG A 151 -0.26 6.71 -13.91
C ARG A 151 -0.48 5.83 -12.68
N LEU A 152 0.61 5.46 -12.02
CA LEU A 152 0.65 4.57 -10.86
C LEU A 152 1.15 5.32 -9.63
N THR A 153 0.65 4.96 -8.45
CA THR A 153 1.16 5.51 -7.19
C THR A 153 2.55 4.95 -6.88
N LYS A 154 3.45 5.80 -6.39
CA LYS A 154 4.69 5.34 -5.78
C LYS A 154 4.39 4.62 -4.47
N ARG A 155 5.34 3.82 -4.01
CA ARG A 155 5.21 3.05 -2.77
C ARG A 155 5.38 3.95 -1.55
N LEU A 156 4.32 4.06 -0.75
CA LEU A 156 4.32 4.75 0.54
C LEU A 156 3.33 4.08 1.50
N THR A 157 3.46 4.36 2.77
CA THR A 157 2.50 3.93 3.79
C THR A 157 2.02 5.14 4.57
N LEU A 158 0.72 5.20 4.83
CA LEU A 158 0.05 6.24 5.62
C LEU A 158 -0.55 5.63 6.88
N ALA A 159 -0.39 6.29 8.01
CA ALA A 159 -1.23 6.09 9.18
C ALA A 159 -2.24 7.23 9.25
N ILE A 160 -3.51 6.90 9.20
CA ILE A 160 -4.63 7.85 9.21
C ILE A 160 -5.42 7.60 10.50
N GLU A 161 -5.51 8.59 11.37
CA GLU A 161 -6.25 8.51 12.62
C GLU A 161 -7.45 9.47 12.56
N ASP A 162 -8.66 8.95 12.70
CA ASP A 162 -9.90 9.72 12.57
C ASP A 162 -9.97 10.63 11.33
N GLY A 163 -9.49 10.11 10.21
CA GLY A 163 -9.48 10.78 8.92
C GLY A 163 -8.32 11.78 8.72
N VAL A 164 -7.36 11.86 9.62
CA VAL A 164 -6.17 12.72 9.50
C VAL A 164 -4.91 11.89 9.38
N VAL A 165 -4.04 12.22 8.43
CA VAL A 165 -2.74 11.56 8.24
C VAL A 165 -1.82 11.95 9.39
N VAL A 166 -1.50 11.00 10.26
CA VAL A 166 -0.64 11.24 11.45
C VAL A 166 0.79 10.74 11.25
N LYS A 167 1.04 9.88 10.27
CA LYS A 167 2.38 9.42 9.92
C LYS A 167 2.44 9.04 8.44
N VAL A 168 3.58 9.31 7.83
CA VAL A 168 3.93 8.94 6.45
C VAL A 168 5.26 8.21 6.45
N TRP A 169 5.35 7.13 5.71
CA TRP A 169 6.60 6.45 5.36
C TRP A 169 6.76 6.53 3.85
N TYR A 170 7.76 7.27 3.41
CA TYR A 170 8.07 7.45 1.99
C TYR A 170 9.55 7.82 1.83
N PRO A 171 10.22 7.23 0.86
CA PRO A 171 9.80 6.00 0.15
C PRO A 171 9.88 4.76 1.05
N VAL A 172 9.16 3.69 0.71
CA VAL A 172 9.26 2.41 1.41
C VAL A 172 10.17 1.46 0.66
N PHE A 173 11.31 1.10 1.26
CA PHE A 173 12.27 0.16 0.69
C PHE A 173 13.08 -0.53 1.80
N PRO A 174 13.30 -1.84 1.74
CA PRO A 174 12.67 -2.82 0.84
C PRO A 174 11.14 -2.79 0.87
N SER A 175 10.50 -3.35 -0.17
CA SER A 175 9.04 -3.25 -0.34
C SER A 175 8.21 -3.84 0.80
N ASP A 176 8.72 -4.86 1.48
CA ASP A 176 8.09 -5.59 2.58
C ASP A 176 8.31 -4.94 3.96
N ARG A 177 9.08 -3.85 4.03
CA ARG A 177 9.43 -3.19 5.30
C ARG A 177 8.26 -2.45 5.95
N GLY A 178 7.28 -1.99 5.16
CA GLY A 178 6.23 -1.08 5.63
C GLY A 178 5.44 -1.58 6.85
N ALA A 179 5.12 -2.86 6.93
CA ALA A 179 4.42 -3.43 8.08
C ALA A 179 5.27 -3.39 9.37
N LYS A 180 6.57 -3.68 9.25
CA LYS A 180 7.52 -3.60 10.37
C LYS A 180 7.68 -2.15 10.85
N ASP A 181 7.85 -1.21 9.94
CA ASP A 181 7.98 0.22 10.26
C ASP A 181 6.74 0.73 11.01
N ALA A 182 5.54 0.28 10.60
CA ALA A 182 4.29 0.62 11.29
C ALA A 182 4.25 0.05 12.71
N LEU A 183 4.66 -1.20 12.93
CA LEU A 183 4.72 -1.81 14.26
C LEU A 183 5.73 -1.09 15.17
N GLU A 184 6.93 -0.79 14.70
CA GLU A 184 7.96 -0.05 15.44
C GLU A 184 7.45 1.34 15.87
N TRP A 185 6.75 2.03 14.97
CA TRP A 185 6.15 3.32 15.29
C TRP A 185 5.04 3.20 16.33
N LEU A 186 4.15 2.19 16.22
CA LEU A 186 3.09 1.95 17.20
C LEU A 186 3.67 1.68 18.60
N ASP A 187 4.74 0.92 18.69
CA ASP A 187 5.41 0.66 19.96
C ASP A 187 6.05 1.93 20.56
N SER A 188 6.52 2.86 19.71
CA SER A 188 7.05 4.14 20.15
C SER A 188 5.98 5.08 20.74
N ARG A 189 4.72 4.94 20.30
CA ARG A 189 3.58 5.73 20.81
C ARG A 189 3.12 5.33 22.20
N LYS A 190 3.50 4.13 22.68
CA LYS A 190 3.11 3.61 23.99
C LYS A 190 4.03 4.08 25.13
N LYS A 191 5.15 4.69 24.78
CA LYS A 191 6.14 5.24 25.73
C LYS A 191 5.87 6.70 26.00
#